data_3fd4ca666137c2e0e9c1620f86045813
#
_entry.id   3fd4ca666137c2e0e9c1620f86045813
#
_cell.length_a   1.000
_cell.length_b   1.000
_cell.length_c   1.000
_cell.angle_alpha   90.00
_cell.angle_beta   90.00
_cell.angle_gamma   90.00
#
_symmetry.space_group_name_H-M   'P 1'
#
loop_
_entity.id
_entity.type
_entity.pdbx_description
1 polymer ?
#
loop_
_entity_poly.entity_id
_entity_poly.type
_entity_poly.pdbx_seq_one_letter_code
_entity_poly.pdbx_strand_id
1 'polypeptide(L)'
;EGQDFNITEWLCYSTKDMKTWTDHGCVLKPTDFSWGVGEAWASQVVEKDGKFYYYTTVQADAPYNSKVVGVAVSDSPTGPFIDARGTPLITDDMTPNGPRGWWNDIDPTVFVDDDGTPWMSWGNGTCFLVKLKPNMTELDGNIEILKMPKFVEGPWIHKRGNLYYLT
;
A
#
# COMPACT_ATOMS: atom_id res chain seq x y z
N GLU A 1 -23.77 14.47 11.33
CA GLU A 1 -23.17 14.72 10.02
C GLU A 1 -21.76 14.18 10.12
N GLY A 2 -21.49 13.01 9.48
CA GLY A 2 -20.16 12.41 9.46
C GLY A 2 -19.22 13.37 8.74
N GLN A 3 -18.10 13.72 9.38
CA GLN A 3 -17.02 14.37 8.65
C GLN A 3 -16.48 13.33 7.67
N ASP A 4 -16.49 13.66 6.39
CA ASP A 4 -15.86 12.82 5.38
C ASP A 4 -14.38 12.67 5.75
N PHE A 5 -13.91 11.42 5.80
CA PHE A 5 -12.52 11.10 6.07
C PHE A 5 -11.70 11.49 4.84
N ASN A 6 -11.14 12.70 4.86
CA ASN A 6 -10.40 13.25 3.72
C ASN A 6 -8.97 13.62 4.15
N ILE A 7 -8.03 12.76 3.81
CA ILE A 7 -6.59 13.02 3.92
C ILE A 7 -6.09 13.42 2.53
N THR A 8 -5.37 14.52 2.46
CA THR A 8 -4.96 15.14 1.18
C THR A 8 -3.51 14.86 0.81
N GLU A 9 -2.70 14.37 1.75
CA GLU A 9 -1.27 14.15 1.57
C GLU A 9 -0.71 13.21 2.65
N TRP A 10 0.44 12.60 2.36
CA TRP A 10 1.21 11.83 3.33
C TRP A 10 2.41 12.63 3.80
N LEU A 11 2.58 12.67 5.12
CA LEU A 11 3.67 13.37 5.80
C LEU A 11 4.74 12.40 6.27
N CYS A 12 5.98 12.86 6.33
CA CYS A 12 7.09 12.07 6.84
C CYS A 12 7.75 12.73 8.05
N TYR A 13 8.03 11.92 9.05
CA TYR A 13 8.74 12.34 10.25
C TYR A 13 9.90 11.39 10.53
N SER A 14 11.02 11.90 11.02
CA SER A 14 12.14 11.07 11.45
C SER A 14 12.60 11.41 12.85
N THR A 15 13.22 10.43 13.53
CA THR A 15 13.77 10.58 14.87
C THR A 15 15.01 9.71 15.07
N LYS A 16 15.88 10.11 16.00
CA LYS A 16 17.02 9.33 16.46
C LYS A 16 16.81 8.75 17.87
N ASP A 17 15.81 9.21 18.59
CA ASP A 17 15.63 8.93 20.02
C ASP A 17 14.17 8.56 20.38
N MET A 18 13.27 8.51 19.39
CA MET A 18 11.81 8.30 19.55
C MET A 18 11.11 9.35 20.42
N LYS A 19 11.76 10.48 20.66
CA LYS A 19 11.24 11.59 21.50
C LYS A 19 11.18 12.90 20.73
N THR A 20 12.26 13.23 20.03
CA THR A 20 12.38 14.43 19.21
C THR A 20 12.20 14.06 17.76
N TRP A 21 11.23 14.67 17.10
CA TRP A 21 10.88 14.38 15.73
C TRP A 21 11.19 15.54 14.79
N THR A 22 11.81 15.21 13.66
CA THR A 22 12.01 16.15 12.55
C THR A 22 10.85 15.96 11.57
N ASP A 23 10.15 17.04 11.27
CA ASP A 23 9.12 17.09 10.25
C ASP A 23 9.76 17.34 8.88
N HIS A 24 9.53 16.44 7.93
CA HIS A 24 9.99 16.53 6.55
C HIS A 24 8.88 17.04 5.61
N GLY A 25 7.69 17.29 6.14
CA GLY A 25 6.53 17.74 5.40
C GLY A 25 5.91 16.67 4.50
N CYS A 26 5.23 17.12 3.46
CA CYS A 26 4.58 16.27 2.48
C CYS A 26 5.61 15.56 1.58
N VAL A 27 5.50 14.24 1.49
CA VAL A 27 6.39 13.40 0.68
C VAL A 27 5.70 12.81 -0.55
N LEU A 28 4.37 12.76 -0.54
CA LEU A 28 3.54 12.23 -1.62
C LEU A 28 2.09 12.74 -1.46
N LYS A 29 1.42 12.97 -2.59
CA LYS A 29 -0.02 13.28 -2.66
C LYS A 29 -0.75 12.29 -3.55
N PRO A 30 -2.05 12.05 -3.36
CA PRO A 30 -2.84 11.25 -4.29
C PRO A 30 -2.76 11.77 -5.73
N THR A 31 -2.71 13.08 -5.92
CA THR A 31 -2.62 13.73 -7.23
C THR A 31 -1.24 13.68 -7.88
N ASP A 32 -0.22 13.15 -7.22
CA ASP A 32 1.08 12.87 -7.83
C ASP A 32 1.02 11.58 -8.69
N PHE A 33 -0.03 10.77 -8.48
CA PHE A 33 -0.41 9.71 -9.41
C PHE A 33 -1.32 10.32 -10.49
N SER A 34 -0.97 10.14 -11.77
CA SER A 34 -1.72 10.74 -12.90
C SER A 34 -3.19 10.26 -13.00
N TRP A 35 -3.51 9.18 -12.33
CA TRP A 35 -4.81 8.53 -12.24
C TRP A 35 -5.51 8.74 -10.88
N GLY A 36 -4.83 9.34 -9.91
CA GLY A 36 -5.34 9.61 -8.57
C GLY A 36 -6.04 10.96 -8.48
N VAL A 37 -7.18 10.99 -7.81
CA VAL A 37 -7.99 12.22 -7.68
C VAL A 37 -8.12 12.73 -6.25
N GLY A 38 -7.74 11.93 -5.26
CA GLY A 38 -7.81 12.34 -3.86
C GLY A 38 -7.80 11.18 -2.89
N GLU A 39 -8.11 11.49 -1.64
CA GLU A 39 -8.27 10.54 -0.54
C GLU A 39 -7.03 9.66 -0.31
N ALA A 40 -6.02 10.26 0.30
CA ALA A 40 -4.84 9.57 0.80
C ALA A 40 -5.21 8.69 1.99
N TRP A 41 -5.27 7.36 1.79
CA TRP A 41 -5.59 6.42 2.86
C TRP A 41 -4.33 5.69 3.34
N ALA A 42 -4.52 4.55 4.02
CA ALA A 42 -3.43 3.80 4.63
C ALA A 42 -2.32 3.45 3.65
N SER A 43 -1.11 3.47 4.15
CA SER A 43 0.11 3.31 3.36
C SER A 43 1.23 2.66 4.17
N GLN A 44 2.19 2.09 3.45
CA GLN A 44 3.43 1.58 4.01
C GLN A 44 4.60 1.91 3.10
N VAL A 45 5.74 2.26 3.69
CA VAL A 45 7.03 2.35 2.98
C VAL A 45 7.89 1.16 3.33
N VAL A 46 8.47 0.54 2.32
CA VAL A 46 9.46 -0.53 2.49
C VAL A 46 10.73 -0.22 1.71
N GLU A 47 11.88 -0.47 2.33
CA GLU A 47 13.18 -0.33 1.67
C GLU A 47 13.57 -1.66 1.03
N LYS A 48 14.08 -1.60 -0.21
CA LYS A 48 14.71 -2.73 -0.88
C LYS A 48 15.76 -2.25 -1.88
N ASP A 49 16.95 -2.81 -1.77
CA ASP A 49 18.08 -2.54 -2.67
C ASP A 49 18.43 -1.04 -2.76
N GLY A 50 18.33 -0.31 -1.62
CA GLY A 50 18.65 1.11 -1.52
C GLY A 50 17.58 2.05 -2.08
N LYS A 51 16.41 1.52 -2.45
CA LYS A 51 15.23 2.30 -2.85
C LYS A 51 14.10 2.13 -1.86
N PHE A 52 13.24 3.14 -1.77
CA PHE A 52 12.07 3.18 -0.90
C PHE A 52 10.82 3.10 -1.76
N TYR A 53 9.96 2.13 -1.48
CA TYR A 53 8.72 1.88 -2.21
C TYR A 53 7.54 2.22 -1.30
N TYR A 54 6.71 3.15 -1.74
CA TYR A 54 5.55 3.65 -1.01
C TYR A 54 4.29 3.03 -1.60
N TYR A 55 3.70 2.06 -0.91
CA TYR A 55 2.42 1.46 -1.28
C TYR A 55 1.29 2.19 -0.56
N THR A 56 0.23 2.50 -1.28
CA THR A 56 -0.84 3.31 -0.71
C THR A 56 -2.17 3.10 -1.38
N THR A 57 -3.24 3.35 -0.62
CA THR A 57 -4.60 3.41 -1.14
C THR A 57 -4.91 4.82 -1.61
N VAL A 58 -5.43 4.93 -2.83
CA VAL A 58 -5.79 6.20 -3.48
C VAL A 58 -7.17 6.06 -4.12
N GLN A 59 -7.99 7.12 -4.08
CA GLN A 59 -9.17 7.22 -4.93
C GLN A 59 -8.73 7.51 -6.36
N ALA A 60 -9.09 6.62 -7.28
CA ALA A 60 -8.82 6.78 -8.70
C ALA A 60 -10.05 7.28 -9.46
N ASP A 61 -9.80 8.04 -10.53
CA ASP A 61 -10.81 8.48 -11.49
C ASP A 61 -11.04 7.43 -12.59
N ALA A 62 -11.84 7.77 -13.59
CA ALA A 62 -12.07 6.93 -14.76
C ALA A 62 -10.74 6.48 -15.40
N PRO A 63 -10.61 5.21 -15.83
CA PRO A 63 -11.67 4.19 -15.90
C PRO A 63 -11.92 3.40 -14.61
N TYR A 64 -11.13 3.61 -13.57
CA TYR A 64 -11.14 2.78 -12.35
C TYR A 64 -12.33 3.09 -11.43
N ASN A 65 -12.58 4.36 -11.13
CA ASN A 65 -13.69 4.87 -10.30
C ASN A 65 -13.84 4.15 -8.94
N SER A 66 -12.72 3.77 -8.33
CA SER A 66 -12.68 2.98 -7.09
C SER A 66 -11.46 3.32 -6.25
N LYS A 67 -11.36 2.72 -5.06
CA LYS A 67 -10.10 2.64 -4.32
C LYS A 67 -9.20 1.65 -5.04
N VAL A 68 -7.94 2.05 -5.19
CA VAL A 68 -6.90 1.26 -5.86
C VAL A 68 -5.61 1.33 -5.05
N VAL A 69 -4.72 0.38 -5.26
CA VAL A 69 -3.39 0.41 -4.66
C VAL A 69 -2.39 0.98 -5.66
N GLY A 70 -1.72 2.06 -5.27
CA GLY A 70 -0.60 2.65 -5.99
C GLY A 70 0.75 2.25 -5.40
N VAL A 71 1.81 2.40 -6.19
CA VAL A 71 3.19 2.31 -5.73
C VAL A 71 4.01 3.47 -6.27
N ALA A 72 4.65 4.22 -5.37
CA ALA A 72 5.61 5.26 -5.70
C ALA A 72 7.00 4.87 -5.22
N VAL A 73 8.04 5.43 -5.80
CA VAL A 73 9.43 5.11 -5.49
C VAL A 73 10.27 6.36 -5.24
N SER A 74 11.24 6.24 -4.34
CA SER A 74 12.25 7.28 -4.04
C SER A 74 13.60 6.67 -3.75
N ASP A 75 14.67 7.43 -3.95
CA ASP A 75 16.03 7.11 -3.50
C ASP A 75 16.27 7.57 -2.04
N SER A 76 15.28 8.19 -1.41
CA SER A 76 15.34 8.68 -0.03
C SER A 76 14.10 8.27 0.77
N PRO A 77 14.23 7.92 2.08
CA PRO A 77 13.07 7.63 2.93
C PRO A 77 12.15 8.84 3.13
N THR A 78 12.65 10.04 2.89
CA THR A 78 11.91 11.30 3.04
C THR A 78 11.41 11.84 1.70
N GLY A 79 11.45 11.04 0.65
CA GLY A 79 11.02 11.45 -0.69
C GLY A 79 11.97 12.44 -1.40
N PRO A 80 11.50 13.12 -2.43
CA PRO A 80 10.14 12.99 -2.99
C PRO A 80 9.89 11.60 -3.58
N PHE A 81 8.67 11.11 -3.41
CA PHE A 81 8.24 9.89 -4.07
C PHE A 81 7.56 10.20 -5.40
N ILE A 82 7.82 9.38 -6.40
CA ILE A 82 7.21 9.51 -7.73
C ILE A 82 6.46 8.22 -8.10
N ASP A 83 5.37 8.36 -8.84
CA ASP A 83 4.63 7.21 -9.37
C ASP A 83 5.57 6.27 -10.12
N ALA A 84 5.67 5.02 -9.67
CA ALA A 84 6.61 4.04 -10.22
C ALA A 84 6.09 3.37 -11.51
N ARG A 85 4.80 3.54 -11.87
CA ARG A 85 4.14 2.78 -12.92
C ARG A 85 3.40 3.62 -13.96
N GLY A 86 2.84 4.76 -13.55
CA GLY A 86 1.86 5.51 -14.34
C GLY A 86 0.46 4.88 -14.36
N THR A 87 0.26 3.76 -13.66
CA THR A 87 -1.02 3.05 -13.50
C THR A 87 -1.09 2.43 -12.10
N PRO A 88 -2.28 2.17 -11.54
CA PRO A 88 -2.41 1.44 -10.29
C PRO A 88 -1.73 0.06 -10.34
N LEU A 89 -1.28 -0.41 -9.19
CA LEU A 89 -0.74 -1.76 -9.00
C LEU A 89 -1.85 -2.80 -8.83
N ILE A 90 -2.88 -2.44 -8.06
CA ILE A 90 -4.10 -3.24 -7.86
C ILE A 90 -5.31 -2.37 -8.22
N THR A 91 -6.23 -2.95 -8.96
CA THR A 91 -7.51 -2.35 -9.37
C THR A 91 -8.66 -3.28 -9.02
N ASP A 92 -9.87 -2.74 -8.89
CA ASP A 92 -11.07 -3.46 -8.47
C ASP A 92 -11.44 -4.66 -9.36
N ASP A 93 -11.11 -4.60 -10.64
CA ASP A 93 -11.32 -5.70 -11.60
C ASP A 93 -10.33 -6.88 -11.46
N MET A 94 -9.23 -6.69 -10.71
CA MET A 94 -8.25 -7.74 -10.43
C MET A 94 -8.66 -8.63 -9.26
N THR A 95 -9.59 -8.17 -8.41
CA THR A 95 -10.07 -8.87 -7.22
C THR A 95 -11.55 -9.20 -7.36
N PRO A 96 -12.06 -10.33 -6.80
CA PRO A 96 -13.47 -10.59 -6.81
C PRO A 96 -14.22 -9.53 -5.99
N ASN A 97 -15.41 -9.16 -6.46
CA ASN A 97 -16.31 -8.26 -5.72
C ASN A 97 -16.51 -8.78 -4.29
N GLY A 98 -15.88 -8.12 -3.34
CA GLY A 98 -15.96 -8.45 -1.93
C GLY A 98 -17.15 -7.77 -1.25
N PRO A 99 -17.30 -7.96 0.06
CA PRO A 99 -18.43 -7.43 0.82
C PRO A 99 -18.46 -5.90 0.92
N ARG A 100 -17.36 -5.22 0.56
CA ARG A 100 -17.21 -3.76 0.67
C ARG A 100 -17.29 -3.01 -0.66
N GLY A 101 -17.47 -3.74 -1.79
CA GLY A 101 -17.64 -3.13 -3.10
C GLY A 101 -16.40 -2.34 -3.56
N TRP A 102 -16.59 -1.12 -4.03
CA TRP A 102 -15.57 -0.25 -4.65
C TRP A 102 -14.36 0.11 -3.73
N TRP A 103 -14.37 -0.28 -2.48
CA TRP A 103 -13.28 -0.05 -1.53
C TRP A 103 -12.77 -1.34 -0.86
N ASN A 104 -12.80 -2.46 -1.59
CA ASN A 104 -12.16 -3.70 -1.17
C ASN A 104 -10.64 -3.62 -1.18
N ASP A 105 -10.06 -2.89 -2.13
CA ASP A 105 -8.62 -2.85 -2.38
C ASP A 105 -7.98 -1.68 -1.64
N ILE A 106 -7.87 -1.83 -0.31
CA ILE A 106 -7.28 -0.85 0.60
C ILE A 106 -6.24 -1.49 1.51
N ASP A 107 -5.48 -0.66 2.21
CA ASP A 107 -4.54 -0.99 3.28
C ASP A 107 -3.42 -1.94 2.82
N PRO A 108 -2.66 -1.58 1.77
CA PRO A 108 -1.56 -2.41 1.32
C PRO A 108 -0.43 -2.47 2.33
N THR A 109 0.10 -3.68 2.54
CA THR A 109 1.34 -3.92 3.29
C THR A 109 2.25 -4.84 2.51
N VAL A 110 3.56 -4.58 2.56
CA VAL A 110 4.57 -5.39 1.90
C VAL A 110 5.57 -5.92 2.90
N PHE A 111 5.80 -7.21 2.83
CA PHE A 111 6.80 -7.94 3.61
C PHE A 111 7.86 -8.49 2.65
N VAL A 112 9.14 -8.17 2.88
CA VAL A 112 10.25 -8.78 2.15
C VAL A 112 10.81 -9.91 2.99
N ASP A 113 10.74 -11.13 2.48
CA ASP A 113 11.24 -12.32 3.18
C ASP A 113 12.78 -12.38 3.18
N ASP A 114 13.33 -13.29 3.97
CA ASP A 114 14.80 -13.46 4.15
C ASP A 114 15.53 -13.83 2.85
N ASP A 115 14.83 -14.43 1.89
CA ASP A 115 15.33 -14.73 0.55
C ASP A 115 15.24 -13.57 -0.45
N GLY A 116 14.71 -12.41 0.01
CA GLY A 116 14.48 -11.23 -0.79
C GLY A 116 13.17 -11.23 -1.56
N THR A 117 12.33 -12.25 -1.41
CA THR A 117 11.00 -12.31 -2.05
C THR A 117 10.03 -11.33 -1.41
N PRO A 118 9.47 -10.37 -2.18
CA PRO A 118 8.47 -9.46 -1.65
C PRO A 118 7.05 -10.05 -1.77
N TRP A 119 6.29 -9.91 -0.70
CA TRP A 119 4.89 -10.32 -0.60
C TRP A 119 4.04 -9.12 -0.24
N MET A 120 2.95 -8.90 -0.94
CA MET A 120 1.98 -7.85 -0.62
C MET A 120 0.67 -8.48 -0.17
N SER A 121 0.12 -7.96 0.94
CA SER A 121 -1.24 -8.25 1.39
C SER A 121 -2.03 -6.95 1.52
N TRP A 122 -3.35 -7.04 1.31
CA TRP A 122 -4.27 -5.92 1.41
C TRP A 122 -5.70 -6.42 1.57
N GLY A 123 -6.65 -5.51 1.72
CA GLY A 123 -8.05 -5.83 1.58
C GLY A 123 -8.96 -5.30 2.69
N ASN A 124 -10.26 -5.31 2.42
CA ASN A 124 -11.34 -4.95 3.34
C ASN A 124 -12.48 -5.96 3.27
N GLY A 125 -12.68 -6.69 4.37
CA GLY A 125 -13.62 -7.82 4.46
C GLY A 125 -13.13 -9.10 3.77
N THR A 126 -12.19 -9.01 2.85
CA THR A 126 -11.47 -10.12 2.22
C THR A 126 -9.97 -9.78 2.25
N CYS A 127 -9.16 -10.71 2.75
CA CYS A 127 -7.71 -10.54 2.76
C CYS A 127 -7.10 -11.16 1.51
N PHE A 128 -6.34 -10.37 0.77
CA PHE A 128 -5.61 -10.78 -0.41
C PHE A 128 -4.13 -10.89 -0.14
N LEU A 129 -3.46 -11.76 -0.90
CA LEU A 129 -2.01 -11.94 -0.87
C LEU A 129 -1.50 -12.17 -2.29
N VAL A 130 -0.39 -11.53 -2.63
CA VAL A 130 0.30 -11.79 -3.89
C VAL A 130 1.81 -11.64 -3.70
N LYS A 131 2.56 -12.40 -4.45
CA LYS A 131 3.99 -12.19 -4.61
C LYS A 131 4.24 -11.02 -5.56
N LEU A 132 5.21 -10.17 -5.26
CA LEU A 132 5.68 -9.16 -6.19
C LEU A 132 6.95 -9.62 -6.90
N LYS A 133 7.19 -9.09 -8.10
CA LYS A 133 8.47 -9.25 -8.77
C LYS A 133 9.59 -8.54 -7.99
N PRO A 134 10.86 -8.89 -8.20
CA PRO A 134 11.99 -8.25 -7.53
C PRO A 134 12.06 -6.73 -7.73
N ASN A 135 11.45 -6.20 -8.80
CA ASN A 135 11.37 -4.76 -9.06
C ASN A 135 10.38 -4.02 -8.15
N MET A 136 9.62 -4.73 -7.29
CA MET A 136 8.69 -4.18 -6.33
C MET A 136 7.44 -3.48 -6.92
N THR A 137 7.31 -3.40 -8.22
CA THR A 137 6.27 -2.61 -8.89
C THR A 137 5.35 -3.44 -9.78
N GLU A 138 5.51 -4.76 -9.80
CA GLU A 138 4.72 -5.68 -10.59
C GLU A 138 4.36 -6.93 -9.79
N LEU A 139 3.21 -7.53 -10.12
CA LEU A 139 2.80 -8.80 -9.54
C LEU A 139 3.61 -9.97 -10.16
N ASP A 140 3.90 -10.98 -9.34
CA ASP A 140 4.55 -12.22 -9.73
C ASP A 140 3.63 -13.42 -9.39
N GLY A 141 2.64 -13.63 -10.22
CA GLY A 141 1.66 -14.72 -10.07
C GLY A 141 0.23 -14.26 -9.82
N ASN A 142 -0.59 -15.18 -9.37
CA ASN A 142 -2.01 -14.94 -9.11
C ASN A 142 -2.25 -14.31 -7.72
N ILE A 143 -3.30 -13.52 -7.61
CA ILE A 143 -3.79 -13.03 -6.33
C ILE A 143 -4.47 -14.17 -5.58
N GLU A 144 -4.01 -14.44 -4.37
CA GLU A 144 -4.57 -15.46 -3.48
C GLU A 144 -5.53 -14.83 -2.47
N ILE A 145 -6.64 -15.52 -2.18
CA ILE A 145 -7.57 -15.14 -1.13
C ILE A 145 -7.22 -15.93 0.14
N LEU A 146 -6.84 -15.22 1.18
CA LEU A 146 -6.57 -15.83 2.48
C LEU A 146 -7.89 -16.06 3.23
N LYS A 147 -8.16 -17.32 3.58
CA LYS A 147 -9.36 -17.70 4.35
C LYS A 147 -9.19 -17.33 5.81
N MET A 148 -9.50 -16.10 6.16
CA MET A 148 -9.38 -15.57 7.51
C MET A 148 -10.75 -15.23 8.09
N PRO A 149 -11.25 -16.04 9.03
CA PRO A 149 -12.50 -15.73 9.71
C PRO A 149 -12.43 -14.41 10.48
N LYS A 150 -13.43 -13.54 10.27
CA LYS A 150 -13.54 -12.23 10.94
C LYS A 150 -12.48 -11.20 10.52
N PHE A 151 -11.80 -11.39 9.39
CA PHE A 151 -10.93 -10.35 8.85
C PHE A 151 -11.74 -9.08 8.53
N VAL A 152 -11.23 -7.95 8.94
CA VAL A 152 -11.82 -6.63 8.66
C VAL A 152 -10.97 -5.91 7.63
N GLU A 153 -9.81 -5.39 7.99
CA GLU A 153 -8.90 -4.62 7.13
C GLU A 153 -7.51 -4.53 7.76
N GLY A 154 -6.57 -3.86 7.06
CA GLY A 154 -5.26 -3.52 7.61
C GLY A 154 -4.35 -4.72 7.89
N PRO A 155 -4.17 -5.67 6.96
CA PRO A 155 -3.33 -6.84 7.20
C PRO A 155 -1.86 -6.41 7.41
N TRP A 156 -1.17 -7.09 8.34
CA TRP A 156 0.26 -6.87 8.56
C TRP A 156 0.99 -8.20 8.72
N ILE A 157 1.95 -8.46 7.81
CA ILE A 157 2.77 -9.68 7.86
C ILE A 157 4.09 -9.41 8.56
N HIS A 158 4.45 -10.28 9.49
CA HIS A 158 5.76 -10.29 10.10
C HIS A 158 6.25 -11.73 10.32
N LYS A 159 7.56 -11.89 10.49
CA LYS A 159 8.20 -13.20 10.64
C LYS A 159 8.91 -13.32 12.00
N ARG A 160 8.80 -14.51 12.60
CA ARG A 160 9.61 -14.87 13.77
C ARG A 160 10.05 -16.32 13.65
N GLY A 161 11.35 -16.53 13.58
CA GLY A 161 11.90 -17.87 13.30
C GLY A 161 11.40 -18.40 11.96
N ASN A 162 10.81 -19.58 11.95
CA ASN A 162 10.28 -20.24 10.75
C ASN A 162 8.77 -20.05 10.57
N LEU A 163 8.15 -19.12 11.29
CA LEU A 163 6.72 -18.87 11.23
C LEU A 163 6.43 -17.45 10.75
N TYR A 164 5.40 -17.34 9.95
CA TYR A 164 4.81 -16.08 9.52
C TYR A 164 3.55 -15.81 10.32
N TYR A 165 3.35 -14.58 10.67
CA TYR A 165 2.20 -14.09 11.40
C TYR A 165 1.52 -13.02 10.57
N LEU A 166 0.20 -13.09 10.48
CA LEU A 166 -0.64 -12.09 9.86
C LEU A 166 -1.60 -11.55 10.94
N THR A 167 -1.54 -10.22 11.15
CA THR A 167 -2.38 -9.52 12.16
C THR A 167 -3.21 -8.46 11.46
#